data_971c0606d328268088b83f5761867a7e
#
_entry.id   971c0606d328268088b83f5761867a7e
#
_cell.length_a   1.000
_cell.length_b   1.000
_cell.length_c   1.000
_cell.angle_alpha   90.00
_cell.angle_beta   90.00
_cell.angle_gamma   90.00
#
_symmetry.space_group_name_H-M   'P 1'
#
loop_
_entity.id
_entity.type
_entity.pdbx_description
1 polymer ?
#
loop_
_entity_poly.entity_id
_entity_poly.type
_entity_poly.pdbx_seq_one_letter_code
_entity_poly.pdbx_strand_id
1 'polypeptide(L)'
;MRWHNIDEIAAIPMKTVGPIQIISDEVNEAVPLPLATLESPLWPSTHRGALACTRAGGIKAVIVDERMSRSILLEADAATDVFTAYLDLKQRKPELQQVISETSRFAKLLDLNAQIVGSLLFLRFELLTGDAAGHNMVTLAADRMLAWIVDQYPALRYVSISGNYCSDKKTSSVNGILGRGKNVIAEVTIPRATCQRFLKTSPEKIVDLNIKKNLLGNIVAGGLRTANAHFANMLLGFYLATGQDAANIIEGSQGIVFAEMRGDALYFSVTLPNLIVGTVGNGKTHEFVRKNLKLLGCDEKREPGRNARRLAIIAAAAVLCGELSLLAAQTNQGELMRSHLKLERKGLCIE
;
A
#
# COMPACT_ATOMS: atom_id res chain seq x y z
N MET A 1 -21.27 1.44 -11.77
CA MET A 1 -20.92 2.12 -13.03
C MET A 1 -21.39 1.21 -14.15
N ARG A 2 -22.33 1.65 -14.96
CA ARG A 2 -22.69 0.90 -16.16
C ARG A 2 -21.63 1.21 -17.20
N TRP A 3 -21.01 0.19 -17.76
CA TRP A 3 -20.00 0.27 -18.80
C TRP A 3 -20.65 0.58 -20.17
N HIS A 4 -21.44 1.67 -20.24
CA HIS A 4 -21.99 2.14 -21.50
C HIS A 4 -20.89 2.98 -22.20
N ASN A 5 -20.57 2.64 -23.41
CA ASN A 5 -19.56 3.25 -24.28
C ASN A 5 -18.10 2.93 -23.89
N ILE A 6 -17.78 1.65 -23.64
CA ILE A 6 -16.40 1.17 -23.62
C ILE A 6 -16.08 0.66 -25.02
N ASP A 7 -15.03 1.19 -25.61
CA ASP A 7 -14.59 0.78 -26.96
C ASP A 7 -13.87 -0.56 -26.92
N GLU A 8 -13.05 -0.81 -25.90
CA GLU A 8 -12.23 -2.01 -25.79
C GLU A 8 -11.82 -2.30 -24.33
N ILE A 9 -11.51 -3.57 -24.03
CA ILE A 9 -11.02 -4.02 -22.74
C ILE A 9 -9.60 -4.54 -22.91
N ALA A 10 -8.65 -3.94 -22.17
CA ALA A 10 -7.29 -4.47 -22.07
C ALA A 10 -7.26 -5.71 -21.17
N ALA A 11 -6.94 -6.86 -21.74
CA ALA A 11 -6.82 -8.12 -21.00
C ALA A 11 -5.40 -8.27 -20.40
N ILE A 12 -5.33 -8.49 -19.09
CA ILE A 12 -4.08 -8.75 -18.37
C ILE A 12 -4.13 -10.19 -17.82
N PRO A 13 -3.15 -11.06 -18.14
CA PRO A 13 -3.10 -12.42 -17.63
C PRO A 13 -3.10 -12.47 -16.11
N MET A 14 -3.85 -13.38 -15.50
CA MET A 14 -3.94 -13.55 -14.06
C MET A 14 -3.77 -15.02 -13.68
N LYS A 15 -2.99 -15.28 -12.62
CA LYS A 15 -2.85 -16.59 -11.99
C LYS A 15 -3.00 -16.50 -10.49
N THR A 16 -3.49 -17.56 -9.86
CA THR A 16 -3.47 -17.74 -8.42
C THR A 16 -2.23 -18.53 -8.03
N VAL A 17 -1.44 -17.99 -7.12
CA VAL A 17 -0.22 -18.58 -6.56
C VAL A 17 -0.35 -18.82 -5.05
N GLY A 18 0.65 -19.42 -4.42
CA GLY A 18 0.64 -19.77 -3.00
C GLY A 18 0.09 -21.19 -2.78
N PRO A 19 -0.65 -21.52 -1.71
CA PRO A 19 -1.11 -20.57 -0.68
C PRO A 19 0.01 -20.03 0.20
N ILE A 20 -0.28 -18.91 0.89
CA ILE A 20 0.59 -18.29 1.88
C ILE A 20 -0.03 -18.49 3.25
N GLN A 21 0.69 -19.12 4.21
CA GLN A 21 0.26 -19.15 5.60
C GLN A 21 0.50 -17.77 6.22
N ILE A 22 -0.57 -17.14 6.73
CA ILE A 22 -0.54 -15.82 7.38
C ILE A 22 -1.05 -15.97 8.81
N ILE A 23 -0.44 -15.22 9.73
CA ILE A 23 -0.77 -15.23 11.17
C ILE A 23 -0.91 -13.76 11.61
N SER A 24 -2.14 -13.34 11.86
CA SER A 24 -2.48 -11.99 12.34
C SER A 24 -3.88 -11.99 12.97
N ASP A 25 -4.29 -10.87 13.57
CA ASP A 25 -5.65 -10.71 14.11
C ASP A 25 -6.74 -10.71 13.03
N GLU A 26 -6.39 -10.35 11.79
CA GLU A 26 -7.33 -10.28 10.66
C GLU A 26 -7.30 -11.54 9.77
N VAL A 27 -6.18 -12.27 9.77
CA VAL A 27 -5.94 -13.45 8.92
C VAL A 27 -5.15 -14.48 9.70
N ASN A 28 -5.71 -15.67 9.90
CA ASN A 28 -4.98 -16.79 10.52
C ASN A 28 -5.26 -18.09 9.76
N GLU A 29 -4.80 -18.13 8.51
CA GLU A 29 -5.04 -19.26 7.62
C GLU A 29 -4.09 -19.23 6.41
N ALA A 30 -4.15 -20.30 5.60
CA ALA A 30 -3.46 -20.36 4.30
C ALA A 30 -4.31 -19.71 3.22
N VAL A 31 -3.81 -18.63 2.63
CA VAL A 31 -4.54 -17.79 1.67
C VAL A 31 -3.97 -17.98 0.25
N PRO A 32 -4.79 -18.34 -0.74
CA PRO A 32 -4.38 -18.31 -2.16
C PRO A 32 -4.26 -16.86 -2.63
N LEU A 33 -3.32 -16.57 -3.53
CA LEU A 33 -2.98 -15.21 -3.94
C LEU A 33 -3.20 -15.01 -5.44
N PRO A 34 -4.26 -14.30 -5.89
CA PRO A 34 -4.43 -13.91 -7.28
C PRO A 34 -3.50 -12.75 -7.63
N LEU A 35 -2.77 -12.87 -8.74
CA LEU A 35 -1.86 -11.84 -9.27
C LEU A 35 -2.08 -11.70 -10.78
N ALA A 36 -2.34 -10.45 -11.24
CA ALA A 36 -2.49 -10.10 -12.64
C ALA A 36 -1.24 -9.34 -13.12
N THR A 37 -0.55 -9.85 -14.15
CA THR A 37 0.69 -9.24 -14.62
C THR A 37 1.01 -9.63 -16.06
N LEU A 38 1.75 -8.77 -16.75
CA LEU A 38 2.39 -9.09 -18.04
C LEU A 38 3.78 -9.71 -17.86
N GLU A 39 4.36 -9.64 -16.65
CA GLU A 39 5.66 -10.23 -16.32
C GLU A 39 5.50 -11.66 -15.81
N SER A 40 5.61 -12.63 -16.70
CA SER A 40 5.40 -14.06 -16.39
C SER A 40 6.24 -14.59 -15.23
N PRO A 41 7.50 -14.18 -15.02
CA PRO A 41 8.32 -14.61 -13.88
C PRO A 41 7.77 -14.24 -12.50
N LEU A 42 6.86 -13.25 -12.40
CA LEU A 42 6.30 -12.84 -11.12
C LEU A 42 5.57 -13.98 -10.40
N TRP A 43 4.79 -14.80 -11.12
CA TRP A 43 4.03 -15.90 -10.51
C TRP A 43 4.91 -16.97 -9.86
N PRO A 44 5.85 -17.63 -10.57
CA PRO A 44 6.72 -18.64 -9.96
C PRO A 44 7.66 -18.03 -8.90
N SER A 45 8.09 -16.78 -9.05
CA SER A 45 8.89 -16.08 -8.05
C SER A 45 8.10 -15.90 -6.75
N THR A 46 6.90 -15.36 -6.81
CA THR A 46 6.03 -15.20 -5.63
C THR A 46 5.66 -16.55 -5.02
N HIS A 47 5.36 -17.57 -5.83
CA HIS A 47 5.08 -18.92 -5.33
C HIS A 47 6.27 -19.50 -4.54
N ARG A 48 7.50 -19.31 -5.01
CA ARG A 48 8.73 -19.73 -4.32
C ARG A 48 8.85 -19.08 -2.93
N GLY A 49 8.63 -17.77 -2.85
CA GLY A 49 8.64 -17.03 -1.60
C GLY A 49 7.54 -17.50 -0.65
N ALA A 50 6.31 -17.67 -1.16
CA ALA A 50 5.17 -18.19 -0.40
C ALA A 50 5.46 -19.57 0.20
N LEU A 51 6.05 -20.47 -0.59
CA LEU A 51 6.45 -21.81 -0.13
C LEU A 51 7.51 -21.74 0.97
N ALA A 52 8.54 -20.92 0.80
CA ALA A 52 9.59 -20.75 1.81
C ALA A 52 9.04 -20.20 3.12
N CYS A 53 8.19 -19.15 3.06
CA CYS A 53 7.56 -18.55 4.24
C CYS A 53 6.60 -19.53 4.94
N THR A 54 5.77 -20.25 4.19
CA THR A 54 4.85 -21.25 4.74
C THR A 54 5.61 -22.40 5.43
N ARG A 55 6.72 -22.87 4.85
CA ARG A 55 7.59 -23.90 5.44
C ARG A 55 8.36 -23.40 6.65
N ALA A 56 8.52 -22.11 6.80
CA ALA A 56 9.12 -21.47 7.99
C ALA A 56 8.11 -21.22 9.13
N GLY A 57 6.86 -21.63 8.97
CA GLY A 57 5.80 -21.46 9.98
C GLY A 57 4.77 -20.37 9.65
N GLY A 58 4.93 -19.65 8.54
CA GLY A 58 4.01 -18.62 8.09
C GLY A 58 4.52 -17.18 8.31
N ILE A 59 3.83 -16.24 7.69
CA ILE A 59 4.11 -14.80 7.78
C ILE A 59 3.28 -14.21 8.92
N LYS A 60 3.93 -13.56 9.86
CA LYS A 60 3.25 -12.73 10.87
C LYS A 60 3.05 -11.34 10.29
N ALA A 61 1.88 -10.74 10.55
CA ALA A 61 1.61 -9.40 10.06
C ALA A 61 0.75 -8.60 11.04
N VAL A 62 0.96 -7.28 11.04
CA VAL A 62 0.27 -6.34 11.91
C VAL A 62 -0.02 -5.04 11.17
N ILE A 63 -1.20 -4.45 11.42
CA ILE A 63 -1.52 -3.09 11.00
C ILE A 63 -1.12 -2.15 12.13
N VAL A 64 -0.14 -1.31 11.87
CA VAL A 64 0.41 -0.35 12.84
C VAL A 64 -0.45 0.91 12.92
N ASP A 65 -0.99 1.33 11.77
CA ASP A 65 -1.82 2.52 11.64
C ASP A 65 -2.74 2.42 10.41
N GLU A 66 -3.86 3.13 10.47
CA GLU A 66 -4.81 3.23 9.38
C GLU A 66 -5.36 4.63 9.28
N ARG A 67 -5.11 5.30 8.16
CA ARG A 67 -5.64 6.65 7.88
C ARG A 67 -5.71 6.90 6.39
N MET A 68 -6.73 7.59 5.94
CA MET A 68 -6.80 8.13 4.58
C MET A 68 -6.80 9.65 4.66
N SER A 69 -6.08 10.31 3.76
CA SER A 69 -5.88 11.75 3.85
C SER A 69 -6.36 12.52 2.63
N ARG A 70 -6.81 13.76 2.88
CA ARG A 70 -7.00 14.79 1.87
C ARG A 70 -6.44 16.10 2.40
N SER A 71 -5.84 16.90 1.53
CA SER A 71 -5.31 18.20 1.88
C SER A 71 -6.03 19.27 1.07
N ILE A 72 -6.43 20.35 1.75
CA ILE A 72 -6.95 21.57 1.13
C ILE A 72 -5.90 22.68 1.19
N LEU A 73 -6.06 23.69 0.36
CA LEU A 73 -5.24 24.89 0.37
C LEU A 73 -6.13 26.11 0.52
N LEU A 74 -5.79 26.92 1.51
CA LEU A 74 -6.42 28.20 1.83
C LEU A 74 -5.37 29.29 1.84
N GLU A 75 -5.79 30.56 1.69
CA GLU A 75 -4.95 31.73 1.84
C GLU A 75 -5.61 32.80 2.71
N ALA A 76 -4.81 33.71 3.26
CA ALA A 76 -5.26 34.95 3.91
C ALA A 76 -4.39 36.12 3.45
N ASP A 77 -4.66 37.33 3.96
CA ASP A 77 -3.81 38.49 3.68
C ASP A 77 -2.53 38.48 4.52
N ALA A 78 -2.58 37.89 5.71
CA ALA A 78 -1.44 37.81 6.61
C ALA A 78 -1.20 36.39 7.16
N ALA A 79 0.05 36.04 7.42
CA ALA A 79 0.42 34.76 8.03
C ALA A 79 -0.13 34.62 9.46
N THR A 80 -0.33 35.72 10.18
CA THR A 80 -0.94 35.74 11.52
C THR A 80 -2.40 35.24 11.50
N ASP A 81 -3.16 35.60 10.47
CA ASP A 81 -4.56 35.20 10.32
C ASP A 81 -4.64 33.68 10.06
N VAL A 82 -3.77 33.18 9.18
CA VAL A 82 -3.64 31.73 8.90
C VAL A 82 -3.28 30.95 10.16
N PHE A 83 -2.31 31.45 10.92
CA PHE A 83 -1.81 30.77 12.12
C PHE A 83 -2.88 30.75 13.23
N THR A 84 -3.56 31.88 13.45
CA THR A 84 -4.64 31.98 14.44
C THR A 84 -5.80 31.04 14.10
N ALA A 85 -6.25 31.03 12.84
CA ALA A 85 -7.28 30.13 12.38
C ALA A 85 -6.89 28.64 12.55
N TYR A 86 -5.65 28.29 12.23
CA TYR A 86 -5.16 26.92 12.42
C TYR A 86 -5.15 26.50 13.89
N LEU A 87 -4.70 27.34 14.81
CA LEU A 87 -4.70 27.03 16.24
C LEU A 87 -6.12 26.81 16.78
N ASP A 88 -7.07 27.63 16.35
CA ASP A 88 -8.48 27.48 16.72
C ASP A 88 -9.09 26.20 16.12
N LEU A 89 -8.86 25.94 14.83
CA LEU A 89 -9.31 24.71 14.15
C LEU A 89 -8.88 23.43 14.87
N LYS A 90 -7.68 23.40 15.45
CA LYS A 90 -7.20 22.25 16.22
C LYS A 90 -8.04 21.95 17.45
N GLN A 91 -8.68 22.96 18.04
CA GLN A 91 -9.55 22.81 19.19
C GLN A 91 -10.99 22.43 18.77
N ARG A 92 -11.35 22.71 17.53
CA ARG A 92 -12.70 22.49 16.99
C ARG A 92 -12.88 21.15 16.25
N LYS A 93 -12.03 20.13 16.55
CA LYS A 93 -12.18 18.79 15.99
C LYS A 93 -13.58 18.19 16.13
N PRO A 94 -14.32 18.33 17.24
CA PRO A 94 -15.69 17.83 17.37
C PRO A 94 -16.65 18.43 16.36
N GLU A 95 -16.54 19.74 16.07
CA GLU A 95 -17.37 20.43 15.07
C GLU A 95 -17.04 19.94 13.65
N LEU A 96 -15.75 19.81 13.33
CA LEU A 96 -15.30 19.21 12.07
C LEU A 96 -15.83 17.77 11.91
N GLN A 97 -15.83 16.96 12.97
CA GLN A 97 -16.42 15.62 12.94
C GLN A 97 -17.92 15.66 12.67
N GLN A 98 -18.65 16.63 13.20
CA GLN A 98 -20.08 16.80 12.91
C GLN A 98 -20.30 17.07 11.42
N VAL A 99 -19.54 18.00 10.82
CA VAL A 99 -19.59 18.30 9.38
C VAL A 99 -19.29 17.05 8.54
N ILE A 100 -18.29 16.25 8.92
CA ILE A 100 -17.94 15.01 8.22
C ILE A 100 -19.09 13.99 8.30
N SER A 101 -19.77 13.89 9.44
CA SER A 101 -20.84 12.92 9.67
C SER A 101 -22.03 13.11 8.73
N GLU A 102 -22.23 14.32 8.21
CA GLU A 102 -23.23 14.62 7.18
C GLU A 102 -22.88 14.00 5.82
N THR A 103 -21.61 13.70 5.57
CA THR A 103 -21.13 13.14 4.30
C THR A 103 -21.11 11.63 4.28
N SER A 104 -20.72 11.01 5.39
CA SER A 104 -20.61 9.56 5.51
C SER A 104 -20.58 9.10 6.98
N ARG A 105 -21.40 8.09 7.31
CA ARG A 105 -21.37 7.44 8.62
C ARG A 105 -20.07 6.65 8.90
N PHE A 106 -19.26 6.37 7.87
CA PHE A 106 -18.01 5.63 8.00
C PHE A 106 -16.79 6.53 8.11
N ALA A 107 -16.90 7.81 7.73
CA ALA A 107 -15.81 8.77 7.82
C ALA A 107 -15.67 9.26 9.28
N LYS A 108 -14.49 9.03 9.87
CA LYS A 108 -14.16 9.51 11.22
C LYS A 108 -12.87 10.29 11.16
N LEU A 109 -12.90 11.54 11.66
CA LEU A 109 -11.73 12.37 11.77
C LEU A 109 -10.77 11.81 12.83
N LEU A 110 -9.55 11.53 12.43
CA LEU A 110 -8.46 11.11 13.32
C LEU A 110 -7.65 12.32 13.76
N ASP A 111 -7.18 13.08 12.78
CA ASP A 111 -6.31 14.23 13.03
C ASP A 111 -6.36 15.24 11.90
N LEU A 112 -5.79 16.41 12.17
CA LEU A 112 -5.50 17.43 11.17
C LEU A 112 -4.07 17.95 11.36
N ASN A 113 -3.35 18.03 10.26
CA ASN A 113 -1.97 18.52 10.20
C ASN A 113 -1.88 19.70 9.24
N ALA A 114 -1.02 20.64 9.50
CA ALA A 114 -0.85 21.79 8.62
C ALA A 114 0.62 22.13 8.35
N GLN A 115 0.83 22.74 7.18
CA GLN A 115 2.02 23.51 6.86
C GLN A 115 1.56 24.93 6.50
N ILE A 116 2.29 25.91 7.00
CA ILE A 116 2.05 27.31 6.71
C ILE A 116 3.26 27.85 5.96
N VAL A 117 3.02 28.47 4.80
CA VAL A 117 4.07 29.10 3.97
C VAL A 117 3.60 30.49 3.58
N GLY A 118 4.19 31.52 4.19
CA GLY A 118 3.68 32.87 4.08
C GLY A 118 2.23 32.94 4.56
N SER A 119 1.34 33.44 3.73
CA SER A 119 -0.12 33.51 4.01
C SER A 119 -0.92 32.30 3.50
N LEU A 120 -0.25 31.21 3.13
CA LEU A 120 -0.88 29.98 2.66
C LEU A 120 -1.00 28.93 3.76
N LEU A 121 -2.18 28.29 3.87
CA LEU A 121 -2.46 27.18 4.76
C LEU A 121 -2.68 25.89 3.97
N PHE A 122 -1.72 24.97 4.06
CA PHE A 122 -1.86 23.59 3.58
C PHE A 122 -2.42 22.75 4.73
N LEU A 123 -3.70 22.48 4.74
CA LEU A 123 -4.38 21.76 5.80
C LEU A 123 -4.70 20.32 5.34
N ARG A 124 -4.15 19.32 6.04
CA ARG A 124 -4.33 17.91 5.77
C ARG A 124 -5.26 17.29 6.80
N PHE A 125 -6.37 16.74 6.36
CA PHE A 125 -7.29 15.94 7.17
C PHE A 125 -6.96 14.47 7.05
N GLU A 126 -7.05 13.76 8.14
CA GLU A 126 -6.78 12.32 8.25
C GLU A 126 -8.02 11.60 8.81
N LEU A 127 -8.55 10.65 8.05
CA LEU A 127 -9.82 10.01 8.33
C LEU A 127 -9.74 8.48 8.25
N LEU A 128 -10.54 7.80 9.07
CA LEU A 128 -10.92 6.41 8.79
C LEU A 128 -11.98 6.39 7.70
N THR A 129 -11.97 5.33 6.88
CA THR A 129 -12.88 5.17 5.72
C THR A 129 -13.58 3.81 5.67
N GLY A 130 -13.48 3.01 6.74
CA GLY A 130 -14.03 1.66 6.79
C GLY A 130 -13.46 0.76 5.68
N ASP A 131 -14.32 0.04 4.98
CA ASP A 131 -13.92 -0.89 3.92
C ASP A 131 -13.63 -0.24 2.56
N ALA A 132 -13.82 1.08 2.44
CA ALA A 132 -13.47 1.81 1.22
C ALA A 132 -11.97 2.16 1.18
N ALA A 133 -11.38 2.21 -0.02
CA ALA A 133 -10.05 2.80 -0.22
C ALA A 133 -10.04 4.30 0.16
N GLY A 134 -11.17 4.99 0.02
CA GLY A 134 -11.47 6.23 0.68
C GLY A 134 -11.29 7.52 -0.13
N HIS A 135 -10.70 7.51 -1.33
CA HIS A 135 -10.39 8.72 -2.11
C HIS A 135 -11.56 9.70 -2.25
N ASN A 136 -12.71 9.21 -2.75
CA ASN A 136 -13.89 10.06 -2.95
C ASN A 136 -14.54 10.46 -1.62
N MET A 137 -14.52 9.56 -0.63
CA MET A 137 -15.07 9.82 0.70
C MET A 137 -14.31 10.96 1.40
N VAL A 138 -12.96 10.90 1.43
CA VAL A 138 -12.16 11.97 2.05
C VAL A 138 -12.17 13.26 1.24
N THR A 139 -12.37 13.19 -0.08
CA THR A 139 -12.51 14.39 -0.92
C THR A 139 -13.84 15.10 -0.62
N LEU A 140 -14.96 14.37 -0.54
CA LEU A 140 -16.26 14.93 -0.19
C LEU A 140 -16.24 15.51 1.23
N ALA A 141 -15.65 14.79 2.20
CA ALA A 141 -15.50 15.27 3.56
C ALA A 141 -14.68 16.58 3.62
N ALA A 142 -13.55 16.61 2.89
CA ALA A 142 -12.68 17.79 2.83
C ALA A 142 -13.37 18.99 2.16
N ASP A 143 -14.19 18.74 1.13
CA ASP A 143 -14.98 19.81 0.47
C ASP A 143 -15.98 20.45 1.43
N ARG A 144 -16.70 19.64 2.21
CA ARG A 144 -17.62 20.12 3.24
C ARG A 144 -16.92 20.88 4.37
N MET A 145 -15.80 20.31 4.87
CA MET A 145 -14.99 20.98 5.89
C MET A 145 -14.42 22.30 5.36
N LEU A 146 -13.98 22.36 4.11
CA LEU A 146 -13.47 23.59 3.47
C LEU A 146 -14.57 24.67 3.42
N ALA A 147 -15.77 24.32 2.98
CA ALA A 147 -16.90 25.26 2.95
C ALA A 147 -17.21 25.81 4.33
N TRP A 148 -17.27 24.91 5.35
CA TRP A 148 -17.49 25.29 6.74
C TRP A 148 -16.36 26.19 7.29
N ILE A 149 -15.08 25.88 6.97
CA ILE A 149 -13.93 26.68 7.40
C ILE A 149 -14.00 28.10 6.84
N VAL A 150 -14.27 28.26 5.54
CA VAL A 150 -14.36 29.58 4.90
C VAL A 150 -15.54 30.39 5.49
N ASP A 151 -16.64 29.76 5.85
CA ASP A 151 -17.76 30.41 6.54
C ASP A 151 -17.38 30.86 7.95
N GLN A 152 -16.68 30.05 8.72
CA GLN A 152 -16.30 30.34 10.11
C GLN A 152 -15.10 31.30 10.24
N TYR A 153 -14.25 31.40 9.22
CA TYR A 153 -13.05 32.23 9.21
C TYR A 153 -13.04 33.15 7.99
N PRO A 154 -13.72 34.31 8.04
CA PRO A 154 -13.83 35.23 6.89
C PRO A 154 -12.50 35.76 6.35
N ALA A 155 -11.43 35.70 7.14
CA ALA A 155 -10.08 36.06 6.69
C ALA A 155 -9.46 34.99 5.75
N LEU A 156 -9.98 33.75 5.76
CA LEU A 156 -9.49 32.65 4.92
C LEU A 156 -10.26 32.59 3.60
N ARG A 157 -9.54 32.44 2.50
CA ARG A 157 -10.09 32.31 1.15
C ARG A 157 -9.74 30.94 0.56
N TYR A 158 -10.63 30.40 -0.24
CA TYR A 158 -10.44 29.19 -1.02
C TYR A 158 -9.32 29.37 -2.08
N VAL A 159 -8.40 28.42 -2.13
CA VAL A 159 -7.43 28.27 -3.21
C VAL A 159 -7.64 26.96 -3.95
N SER A 160 -7.68 25.83 -3.23
CA SER A 160 -7.85 24.53 -3.86
C SER A 160 -8.36 23.46 -2.89
N ILE A 161 -9.21 22.56 -3.41
CA ILE A 161 -9.62 21.31 -2.72
C ILE A 161 -8.46 20.30 -2.63
N SER A 162 -7.33 20.55 -3.27
CA SER A 162 -6.14 19.70 -3.22
C SER A 162 -4.88 20.56 -3.08
N GLY A 163 -4.34 20.60 -1.85
CA GLY A 163 -3.08 21.30 -1.57
C GLY A 163 -1.83 20.43 -1.77
N ASN A 164 -1.94 19.20 -2.27
CA ASN A 164 -0.85 18.23 -2.41
C ASN A 164 -0.12 17.82 -1.11
N TYR A 165 -0.50 18.34 0.04
CA TYR A 165 0.07 17.91 1.33
C TYR A 165 -0.46 16.52 1.77
N CYS A 166 -1.43 15.95 1.07
CA CYS A 166 -1.83 14.55 1.12
C CYS A 166 -1.08 13.66 0.11
N SER A 167 -0.37 14.25 -0.85
CA SER A 167 0.46 13.60 -1.88
C SER A 167 -0.19 12.40 -2.55
N ASP A 168 -1.41 12.58 -3.06
CA ASP A 168 -2.15 11.54 -3.76
C ASP A 168 -1.41 11.12 -5.05
N LYS A 169 -1.13 9.82 -5.19
CA LYS A 169 -0.45 9.21 -6.35
C LYS A 169 0.92 9.84 -6.64
N LYS A 170 1.65 10.18 -5.58
CA LYS A 170 3.02 10.72 -5.62
C LYS A 170 3.82 10.14 -4.47
N THR A 171 5.12 9.96 -4.67
CA THR A 171 6.05 9.68 -3.58
C THR A 171 6.30 10.96 -2.80
N SER A 172 6.25 10.89 -1.46
CA SER A 172 6.50 12.06 -0.62
C SER A 172 6.99 11.67 0.77
N SER A 173 7.75 12.56 1.39
CA SER A 173 8.19 12.37 2.77
C SER A 173 7.00 12.34 3.73
N VAL A 174 6.00 13.19 3.53
CA VAL A 174 4.85 13.31 4.43
C VAL A 174 4.07 11.99 4.51
N ASN A 175 3.81 11.32 3.38
CA ASN A 175 3.12 10.03 3.39
C ASN A 175 3.99 8.92 4.00
N GLY A 176 5.30 8.96 3.81
CA GLY A 176 6.21 8.01 4.45
C GLY A 176 6.35 8.19 5.97
N ILE A 177 6.02 9.37 6.51
CA ILE A 177 6.07 9.70 7.95
C ILE A 177 4.71 9.54 8.61
N LEU A 178 3.68 10.19 8.05
CA LEU A 178 2.33 10.21 8.63
C LEU A 178 1.47 9.04 8.16
N GLY A 179 1.86 8.37 7.08
CA GLY A 179 1.07 7.31 6.44
C GLY A 179 -0.05 7.85 5.54
N ARG A 180 -0.50 7.03 4.58
CA ARG A 180 -1.71 7.24 3.77
C ARG A 180 -2.24 5.89 3.30
N GLY A 181 -3.38 5.47 3.81
CA GLY A 181 -3.91 4.11 3.71
C GLY A 181 -3.62 3.32 4.98
N LYS A 182 -3.19 2.08 4.84
CA LYS A 182 -2.85 1.20 5.97
C LYS A 182 -1.34 1.02 6.06
N ASN A 183 -0.79 1.26 7.24
CA ASN A 183 0.61 0.96 7.54
C ASN A 183 0.71 -0.47 8.05
N VAL A 184 1.29 -1.34 7.24
CA VAL A 184 1.36 -2.78 7.52
C VAL A 184 2.81 -3.23 7.58
N ILE A 185 3.13 -4.01 8.61
CA ILE A 185 4.38 -4.75 8.72
C ILE A 185 4.05 -6.23 8.54
N ALA A 186 4.77 -6.90 7.64
CA ALA A 186 4.76 -8.35 7.52
C ALA A 186 6.18 -8.88 7.72
N GLU A 187 6.32 -10.01 8.44
CA GLU A 187 7.61 -10.56 8.84
C GLU A 187 7.62 -12.07 8.88
N VAL A 188 8.81 -12.65 8.74
CA VAL A 188 9.05 -14.09 8.87
C VAL A 188 10.47 -14.35 9.33
N THR A 189 10.66 -15.39 10.14
CA THR A 189 11.98 -15.94 10.48
C THR A 189 12.17 -17.27 9.77
N ILE A 190 13.15 -17.34 8.88
CA ILE A 190 13.38 -18.49 7.98
C ILE A 190 14.64 -19.25 8.40
N PRO A 191 14.53 -20.50 8.83
CA PRO A 191 15.68 -21.34 9.16
C PRO A 191 16.63 -21.49 7.97
N ARG A 192 17.93 -21.55 8.21
CA ARG A 192 18.98 -21.75 7.20
C ARG A 192 18.66 -22.86 6.20
N ALA A 193 18.27 -24.02 6.71
CA ALA A 193 17.91 -25.18 5.86
C ALA A 193 16.77 -24.86 4.87
N THR A 194 15.79 -24.05 5.30
CA THR A 194 14.68 -23.60 4.45
C THR A 194 15.17 -22.59 3.39
N CYS A 195 16.06 -21.65 3.76
CA CYS A 195 16.71 -20.74 2.80
C CYS A 195 17.48 -21.53 1.72
N GLN A 196 18.31 -22.47 2.15
CA GLN A 196 19.11 -23.29 1.22
C GLN A 196 18.24 -24.14 0.30
N ARG A 197 17.21 -24.78 0.86
CA ARG A 197 16.35 -25.71 0.10
C ARG A 197 15.43 -25.00 -0.89
N PHE A 198 14.74 -23.94 -0.48
CA PHE A 198 13.68 -23.32 -1.27
C PHE A 198 14.14 -22.05 -1.98
N LEU A 199 15.01 -21.25 -1.36
CA LEU A 199 15.50 -20.00 -1.92
C LEU A 199 16.84 -20.13 -2.64
N LYS A 200 17.53 -21.30 -2.48
CA LYS A 200 18.83 -21.61 -3.12
C LYS A 200 19.95 -20.63 -2.75
N THR A 201 19.89 -20.07 -1.54
CA THR A 201 20.84 -19.10 -1.02
C THR A 201 21.03 -19.25 0.48
N SER A 202 21.90 -18.46 1.10
CA SER A 202 22.07 -18.43 2.55
C SER A 202 21.49 -17.15 3.15
N PRO A 203 21.10 -17.18 4.45
CA PRO A 203 20.64 -16.00 5.18
C PRO A 203 21.58 -14.80 5.05
N GLU A 204 22.89 -15.00 5.23
CA GLU A 204 23.91 -13.95 5.20
C GLU A 204 23.95 -13.23 3.85
N LYS A 205 23.82 -13.97 2.74
CA LYS A 205 23.82 -13.37 1.39
C LYS A 205 22.61 -12.46 1.18
N ILE A 206 21.43 -12.83 1.72
CA ILE A 206 20.23 -11.98 1.63
C ILE A 206 20.41 -10.73 2.48
N VAL A 207 20.92 -10.85 3.71
CA VAL A 207 21.19 -9.71 4.59
C VAL A 207 22.20 -8.76 3.95
N ASP A 208 23.32 -9.26 3.48
CA ASP A 208 24.37 -8.46 2.83
C ASP A 208 23.85 -7.75 1.58
N LEU A 209 23.09 -8.46 0.73
CA LEU A 209 22.48 -7.86 -0.46
C LEU A 209 21.45 -6.78 -0.11
N ASN A 210 20.61 -7.00 0.91
CA ASN A 210 19.65 -6.01 1.36
C ASN A 210 20.33 -4.71 1.80
N ILE A 211 21.43 -4.81 2.54
CA ILE A 211 22.20 -3.63 2.98
C ILE A 211 22.80 -2.91 1.75
N LYS A 212 23.49 -3.62 0.90
CA LYS A 212 24.22 -3.02 -0.23
C LYS A 212 23.30 -2.50 -1.33
N LYS A 213 22.28 -3.27 -1.68
CA LYS A 213 21.36 -2.93 -2.77
C LYS A 213 20.19 -2.06 -2.30
N ASN A 214 19.38 -2.55 -1.34
CA ASN A 214 18.13 -1.87 -1.00
C ASN A 214 18.38 -0.64 -0.12
N LEU A 215 19.33 -0.67 0.81
CA LEU A 215 19.62 0.49 1.65
C LEU A 215 20.60 1.44 0.95
N LEU A 216 21.83 1.03 0.72
CA LEU A 216 22.85 1.91 0.14
C LEU A 216 22.53 2.29 -1.32
N GLY A 217 22.10 1.33 -2.14
CA GLY A 217 21.73 1.59 -3.54
C GLY A 217 20.61 2.61 -3.68
N ASN A 218 19.57 2.55 -2.84
CA ASN A 218 18.49 3.55 -2.87
C ASN A 218 18.94 4.92 -2.34
N ILE A 219 19.86 4.97 -1.36
CA ILE A 219 20.46 6.25 -0.91
C ILE A 219 21.25 6.88 -2.05
N VAL A 220 22.09 6.09 -2.75
CA VAL A 220 22.87 6.55 -3.91
C VAL A 220 21.97 7.03 -5.05
N ALA A 221 20.85 6.36 -5.28
CA ALA A 221 19.88 6.74 -6.30
C ALA A 221 18.98 7.94 -5.90
N GLY A 222 19.03 8.41 -4.66
CA GLY A 222 18.13 9.45 -4.16
C GLY A 222 16.69 8.98 -3.94
N GLY A 223 16.49 7.69 -3.68
CA GLY A 223 15.16 7.12 -3.42
C GLY A 223 14.50 7.73 -2.19
N LEU A 224 13.27 8.20 -2.34
CA LEU A 224 12.54 8.87 -1.27
C LEU A 224 11.80 7.85 -0.39
N ARG A 225 12.36 7.56 0.81
CA ARG A 225 11.81 6.60 1.80
C ARG A 225 11.48 5.24 1.17
N THR A 226 12.32 4.79 0.26
CA THR A 226 12.20 3.54 -0.47
C THR A 226 13.48 2.72 -0.25
N ALA A 227 13.34 1.52 0.30
CA ALA A 227 14.45 0.58 0.50
C ALA A 227 13.94 -0.84 0.21
N ASN A 228 13.62 -1.11 -1.04
CA ASN A 228 13.10 -2.38 -1.50
C ASN A 228 13.52 -2.65 -2.95
N ALA A 229 13.27 -3.86 -3.45
CA ALA A 229 13.65 -4.25 -4.79
C ALA A 229 12.50 -4.05 -5.81
N HIS A 230 11.25 -4.48 -5.49
CA HIS A 230 10.15 -4.42 -6.45
C HIS A 230 8.73 -4.37 -5.82
N PHE A 231 8.56 -3.67 -4.72
CA PHE A 231 7.23 -3.49 -4.11
C PHE A 231 6.18 -3.06 -5.14
N ALA A 232 6.52 -2.14 -6.04
CA ALA A 232 5.62 -1.66 -7.09
C ALA A 232 5.09 -2.80 -7.97
N ASN A 233 5.95 -3.73 -8.36
CA ASN A 233 5.60 -4.86 -9.23
C ASN A 233 4.61 -5.81 -8.54
N MET A 234 4.88 -6.15 -7.27
CA MET A 234 4.00 -6.99 -6.47
C MET A 234 2.65 -6.34 -6.20
N LEU A 235 2.66 -5.04 -5.84
CA LEU A 235 1.43 -4.29 -5.59
C LEU A 235 0.59 -4.13 -6.86
N LEU A 236 1.21 -3.87 -8.02
CA LEU A 236 0.48 -3.77 -9.28
C LEU A 236 -0.26 -5.07 -9.59
N GLY A 237 0.43 -6.21 -9.49
CA GLY A 237 -0.17 -7.52 -9.74
C GLY A 237 -1.35 -7.82 -8.81
N PHE A 238 -1.22 -7.48 -7.53
CA PHE A 238 -2.28 -7.66 -6.55
C PHE A 238 -3.43 -6.65 -6.72
N TYR A 239 -3.11 -5.37 -7.01
CA TYR A 239 -4.11 -4.32 -7.19
C TYR A 239 -4.99 -4.56 -8.40
N LEU A 240 -4.41 -4.95 -9.53
CA LEU A 240 -5.16 -5.32 -10.73
C LEU A 240 -6.09 -6.52 -10.45
N ALA A 241 -5.57 -7.56 -9.78
CA ALA A 241 -6.37 -8.75 -9.48
C ALA A 241 -7.53 -8.48 -8.50
N THR A 242 -7.41 -7.47 -7.63
CA THR A 242 -8.40 -7.15 -6.57
C THR A 242 -9.18 -5.85 -6.84
N GLY A 243 -9.03 -5.28 -8.06
CA GLY A 243 -9.76 -4.08 -8.49
C GLY A 243 -9.42 -2.84 -7.67
N GLN A 244 -8.18 -2.71 -7.19
CA GLN A 244 -7.68 -1.49 -6.57
C GLN A 244 -7.32 -0.45 -7.64
N ASP A 245 -7.19 0.81 -7.24
CA ASP A 245 -6.68 1.86 -8.12
C ASP A 245 -5.17 1.62 -8.36
N ALA A 246 -4.82 1.19 -9.58
CA ALA A 246 -3.45 0.84 -9.92
C ALA A 246 -2.45 1.99 -9.73
N ALA A 247 -2.90 3.26 -9.88
CA ALA A 247 -2.03 4.40 -9.69
C ALA A 247 -1.53 4.57 -8.24
N ASN A 248 -2.20 3.96 -7.25
CA ASN A 248 -1.75 4.00 -5.85
C ASN A 248 -0.55 3.08 -5.56
N ILE A 249 -0.02 2.36 -6.57
CA ILE A 249 1.30 1.71 -6.43
C ILE A 249 2.42 2.72 -6.21
N ILE A 250 2.24 3.97 -6.63
CA ILE A 250 3.27 5.01 -6.52
C ILE A 250 3.61 5.25 -5.05
N GLU A 251 2.63 5.64 -4.22
CA GLU A 251 2.86 5.77 -2.78
C GLU A 251 2.95 4.43 -2.07
N GLY A 252 2.25 3.40 -2.55
CA GLY A 252 2.30 2.06 -1.99
C GLY A 252 3.68 1.40 -2.10
N SER A 253 4.48 1.77 -3.12
CA SER A 253 5.84 1.28 -3.30
C SER A 253 6.86 1.92 -2.36
N GLN A 254 6.50 3.02 -1.67
CA GLN A 254 7.31 3.56 -0.59
C GLN A 254 7.28 2.59 0.59
N GLY A 255 8.41 1.97 0.88
CA GLY A 255 8.49 1.03 1.98
C GLY A 255 9.89 0.46 2.13
N ILE A 256 10.08 -0.27 3.20
CA ILE A 256 11.40 -0.68 3.67
C ILE A 256 11.43 -2.18 3.88
N VAL A 257 12.44 -2.84 3.29
CA VAL A 257 12.84 -4.19 3.64
C VAL A 257 13.87 -4.12 4.76
N PHE A 258 13.61 -4.83 5.84
CA PHE A 258 14.58 -5.04 6.89
C PHE A 258 14.94 -6.53 6.96
N ALA A 259 16.22 -6.84 6.94
CA ALA A 259 16.74 -8.20 7.02
C ALA A 259 17.94 -8.25 7.96
N GLU A 260 17.94 -9.26 8.85
CA GLU A 260 19.02 -9.49 9.80
C GLU A 260 19.22 -10.98 10.09
N MET A 261 20.36 -11.32 10.65
CA MET A 261 20.61 -12.66 11.21
C MET A 261 19.99 -12.75 12.61
N ARG A 262 19.22 -13.80 12.89
CA ARG A 262 18.76 -14.21 14.22
C ARG A 262 19.28 -15.61 14.53
N GLY A 263 20.43 -15.67 15.18
CA GLY A 263 21.20 -16.89 15.26
C GLY A 263 21.66 -17.31 13.85
N ASP A 264 21.30 -18.51 13.41
CA ASP A 264 21.58 -19.01 12.05
C ASP A 264 20.40 -18.82 11.07
N ALA A 265 19.30 -18.23 11.52
CA ALA A 265 18.11 -17.98 10.71
C ALA A 265 18.10 -16.55 10.11
N LEU A 266 17.37 -16.40 9.01
CA LEU A 266 17.07 -15.11 8.41
C LEU A 266 15.78 -14.54 9.03
N TYR A 267 15.85 -13.39 9.67
CA TYR A 267 14.69 -12.55 9.88
C TYR A 267 14.51 -11.63 8.66
N PHE A 268 13.31 -11.59 8.12
CA PHE A 268 12.97 -10.79 6.94
C PHE A 268 11.62 -10.12 7.12
N SER A 269 11.56 -8.81 6.94
CA SER A 269 10.31 -8.07 7.05
C SER A 269 10.17 -7.00 5.97
N VAL A 270 8.91 -6.65 5.69
CA VAL A 270 8.53 -5.52 4.84
C VAL A 270 7.63 -4.57 5.64
N THR A 271 7.91 -3.28 5.56
CA THR A 271 7.07 -2.21 6.11
C THR A 271 6.50 -1.40 4.97
N LEU A 272 5.17 -1.36 4.87
CA LEU A 272 4.42 -0.64 3.83
C LEU A 272 3.53 0.41 4.50
N PRO A 273 3.99 1.68 4.60
CA PRO A 273 3.23 2.72 5.30
C PRO A 273 2.01 3.23 4.55
N ASN A 274 1.87 2.91 3.25
CA ASN A 274 0.92 3.56 2.35
C ASN A 274 0.10 2.55 1.52
N LEU A 275 -0.40 1.48 2.12
CA LEU A 275 -1.29 0.54 1.44
C LEU A 275 -2.71 1.11 1.33
N ILE A 276 -3.07 1.61 0.15
CA ILE A 276 -4.40 2.11 -0.15
C ILE A 276 -5.21 1.01 -0.81
N VAL A 277 -5.98 0.30 0.00
CA VAL A 277 -6.83 -0.80 -0.45
C VAL A 277 -8.22 -0.71 0.17
N GLY A 278 -9.22 -1.21 -0.55
CA GLY A 278 -10.59 -1.32 -0.07
C GLY A 278 -11.32 -2.48 -0.75
N THR A 279 -12.39 -2.95 -0.13
CA THR A 279 -13.20 -4.07 -0.60
C THR A 279 -14.55 -3.62 -1.17
N VAL A 280 -14.86 -2.33 -1.05
CA VAL A 280 -16.07 -1.70 -1.58
C VAL A 280 -15.74 -0.49 -2.46
N GLY A 281 -16.67 -0.06 -3.29
CA GLY A 281 -16.55 1.11 -4.15
C GLY A 281 -16.14 0.77 -5.59
N ASN A 282 -15.57 1.74 -6.31
CA ASN A 282 -15.21 1.61 -7.72
C ASN A 282 -14.23 0.44 -7.96
N GLY A 283 -14.42 -0.26 -9.09
CA GLY A 283 -13.62 -1.43 -9.48
C GLY A 283 -14.08 -2.74 -8.84
N LYS A 284 -14.90 -2.73 -7.78
CA LYS A 284 -15.32 -3.93 -7.04
C LYS A 284 -16.55 -4.64 -7.65
N THR A 285 -17.15 -4.04 -8.66
CA THR A 285 -18.34 -4.60 -9.36
C THR A 285 -17.98 -5.61 -10.45
N HIS A 286 -16.71 -5.68 -10.87
CA HIS A 286 -16.26 -6.66 -11.84
C HIS A 286 -16.37 -8.08 -11.31
N GLU A 287 -16.82 -9.02 -12.13
CA GLU A 287 -17.03 -10.40 -11.73
C GLU A 287 -15.73 -11.06 -11.21
N PHE A 288 -14.62 -10.89 -11.93
CA PHE A 288 -13.33 -11.44 -11.52
C PHE A 288 -12.85 -10.85 -10.20
N VAL A 289 -13.11 -9.55 -9.93
CA VAL A 289 -12.76 -8.91 -8.66
C VAL A 289 -13.56 -9.48 -7.52
N ARG A 290 -14.88 -9.62 -7.67
CA ARG A 290 -15.75 -10.25 -6.67
C ARG A 290 -15.31 -11.68 -6.37
N LYS A 291 -15.00 -12.46 -7.42
CA LYS A 291 -14.45 -13.83 -7.27
C LYS A 291 -13.15 -13.83 -6.46
N ASN A 292 -12.24 -12.92 -6.76
CA ASN A 292 -10.96 -12.82 -6.05
C ASN A 292 -11.13 -12.33 -4.62
N LEU A 293 -11.96 -11.31 -4.35
CA LEU A 293 -12.25 -10.87 -2.98
C LEU A 293 -12.89 -11.97 -2.14
N LYS A 294 -13.79 -12.76 -2.72
CA LYS A 294 -14.36 -13.94 -2.09
C LYS A 294 -13.30 -15.01 -1.81
N LEU A 295 -12.43 -15.30 -2.79
CA LEU A 295 -11.31 -16.24 -2.62
C LEU A 295 -10.38 -15.84 -1.48
N LEU A 296 -10.20 -14.53 -1.27
CA LEU A 296 -9.39 -13.94 -0.20
C LEU A 296 -10.16 -13.81 1.14
N GLY A 297 -11.45 -14.18 1.18
CA GLY A 297 -12.32 -14.00 2.34
C GLY A 297 -12.52 -12.53 2.72
N CYS A 298 -12.50 -11.61 1.75
CA CYS A 298 -12.59 -10.17 1.94
C CYS A 298 -13.98 -9.60 1.57
N ASP A 299 -14.99 -10.44 1.39
CA ASP A 299 -16.38 -10.08 1.10
C ASP A 299 -17.37 -10.59 2.16
N GLU A 300 -16.88 -11.07 3.28
CA GLU A 300 -17.69 -11.59 4.37
C GLU A 300 -18.32 -10.47 5.21
N LYS A 301 -19.42 -10.80 5.88
CA LYS A 301 -20.07 -9.86 6.81
C LYS A 301 -19.24 -9.72 8.08
N ARG A 302 -18.54 -8.58 8.21
CA ARG A 302 -17.69 -8.22 9.34
C ARG A 302 -17.99 -6.79 9.80
N GLU A 303 -17.44 -6.41 10.94
CA GLU A 303 -17.39 -5.01 11.37
C GLU A 303 -16.73 -4.12 10.29
N PRO A 304 -17.22 -2.87 10.11
CA PRO A 304 -16.69 -1.96 9.10
C PRO A 304 -15.18 -1.78 9.19
N GLY A 305 -14.50 -1.92 8.07
CA GLY A 305 -13.04 -1.82 7.94
C GLY A 305 -12.29 -3.15 8.03
N ARG A 306 -12.86 -4.19 8.61
CA ARG A 306 -12.16 -5.47 8.81
C ARG A 306 -11.84 -6.20 7.51
N ASN A 307 -12.69 -6.12 6.49
CA ASN A 307 -12.39 -6.70 5.19
C ASN A 307 -11.24 -5.96 4.49
N ALA A 308 -11.20 -4.63 4.58
CA ALA A 308 -10.11 -3.84 4.02
C ALA A 308 -8.78 -4.06 4.77
N ARG A 309 -8.82 -4.24 6.10
CA ARG A 309 -7.64 -4.61 6.91
C ARG A 309 -7.12 -5.99 6.52
N ARG A 310 -8.01 -6.97 6.40
CA ARG A 310 -7.67 -8.31 5.91
C ARG A 310 -6.98 -8.25 4.55
N LEU A 311 -7.53 -7.48 3.61
CA LEU A 311 -6.95 -7.30 2.28
C LEU A 311 -5.56 -6.67 2.34
N ALA A 312 -5.33 -5.70 3.22
CA ALA A 312 -4.03 -5.06 3.41
C ALA A 312 -2.98 -6.02 3.98
N ILE A 313 -3.34 -6.84 4.96
CA ILE A 313 -2.47 -7.90 5.50
C ILE A 313 -2.06 -8.88 4.40
N ILE A 314 -3.00 -9.33 3.58
CA ILE A 314 -2.72 -10.25 2.48
C ILE A 314 -1.81 -9.58 1.43
N ALA A 315 -2.04 -8.31 1.11
CA ALA A 315 -1.19 -7.55 0.20
C ALA A 315 0.25 -7.44 0.71
N ALA A 316 0.45 -7.13 1.99
CA ALA A 316 1.79 -7.06 2.59
C ALA A 316 2.49 -8.42 2.60
N ALA A 317 1.77 -9.51 2.92
CA ALA A 317 2.32 -10.87 2.85
C ALA A 317 2.71 -11.25 1.40
N ALA A 318 1.92 -10.86 0.41
CA ALA A 318 2.24 -11.04 -1.00
C ALA A 318 3.53 -10.32 -1.40
N VAL A 319 3.66 -9.04 -0.99
CA VAL A 319 4.86 -8.23 -1.23
C VAL A 319 6.08 -8.87 -0.59
N LEU A 320 5.98 -9.34 0.66
CA LEU A 320 7.07 -10.03 1.35
C LEU A 320 7.54 -11.27 0.57
N CYS A 321 6.61 -12.09 0.08
CA CYS A 321 6.96 -13.30 -0.68
C CYS A 321 7.69 -12.99 -1.98
N GLY A 322 7.23 -11.99 -2.74
CA GLY A 322 7.86 -11.56 -3.99
C GLY A 322 9.24 -10.97 -3.74
N GLU A 323 9.35 -10.08 -2.77
CA GLU A 323 10.59 -9.38 -2.39
C GLU A 323 11.67 -10.35 -1.93
N LEU A 324 11.32 -11.26 -1.00
CA LEU A 324 12.24 -12.29 -0.52
C LEU A 324 12.76 -13.18 -1.65
N SER A 325 11.86 -13.61 -2.54
CA SER A 325 12.21 -14.47 -3.66
C SER A 325 13.12 -13.75 -4.67
N LEU A 326 12.85 -12.48 -4.97
CA LEU A 326 13.69 -11.71 -5.88
C LEU A 326 15.08 -11.47 -5.31
N LEU A 327 15.18 -11.04 -4.05
CA LEU A 327 16.48 -10.85 -3.39
C LEU A 327 17.28 -12.16 -3.35
N ALA A 328 16.64 -13.28 -3.04
CA ALA A 328 17.28 -14.58 -3.07
C ALA A 328 17.85 -14.92 -4.45
N ALA A 329 17.09 -14.69 -5.54
CA ALA A 329 17.57 -14.91 -6.91
C ALA A 329 18.79 -14.04 -7.26
N GLN A 330 18.78 -12.79 -6.79
CA GLN A 330 19.85 -11.83 -7.05
C GLN A 330 21.15 -12.14 -6.29
N THR A 331 21.11 -12.96 -5.24
CA THR A 331 22.35 -13.43 -4.58
C THR A 331 23.16 -14.42 -5.44
N ASN A 332 22.57 -14.96 -6.51
CA ASN A 332 23.18 -15.96 -7.40
C ASN A 332 23.34 -15.38 -8.81
N GLN A 333 24.56 -15.34 -9.30
CA GLN A 333 24.87 -14.83 -10.63
C GLN A 333 24.08 -15.59 -11.73
N GLY A 334 23.40 -14.85 -12.59
CA GLY A 334 22.67 -15.38 -13.74
C GLY A 334 21.33 -16.05 -13.45
N GLU A 335 20.92 -16.23 -12.18
CA GLU A 335 19.65 -16.90 -11.85
C GLU A 335 18.44 -16.08 -12.33
N LEU A 336 18.47 -14.77 -12.10
CA LEU A 336 17.40 -13.86 -12.53
C LEU A 336 17.20 -13.93 -14.06
N MET A 337 18.27 -13.76 -14.84
CA MET A 337 18.20 -13.79 -16.31
C MET A 337 17.76 -15.16 -16.85
N ARG A 338 18.24 -16.26 -16.27
CA ARG A 338 17.78 -17.61 -16.67
C ARG A 338 16.27 -17.79 -16.50
N SER A 339 15.69 -17.22 -15.45
CA SER A 339 14.25 -17.27 -15.20
C SER A 339 13.47 -16.52 -16.27
N HIS A 340 13.89 -15.30 -16.62
CA HIS A 340 13.29 -14.49 -17.69
C HIS A 340 13.42 -15.18 -19.06
N LEU A 341 14.61 -15.63 -19.44
CA LEU A 341 14.82 -16.34 -20.70
C LEU A 341 13.96 -17.60 -20.83
N LYS A 342 13.83 -18.36 -19.74
CA LYS A 342 13.04 -19.59 -19.74
C LYS A 342 11.54 -19.34 -19.90
N LEU A 343 11.00 -18.28 -19.30
CA LEU A 343 9.56 -18.05 -19.20
C LEU A 343 9.02 -17.09 -20.26
N GLU A 344 9.81 -16.13 -20.72
CA GLU A 344 9.37 -15.10 -21.66
C GLU A 344 9.82 -15.35 -23.11
N ARG A 345 10.99 -15.98 -23.30
CA ARG A 345 11.53 -16.24 -24.65
C ARG A 345 11.26 -17.62 -25.21
N LYS A 346 10.64 -18.53 -24.48
CA LYS A 346 10.20 -19.84 -25.05
C LYS A 346 9.12 -19.75 -26.12
N GLY A 347 8.53 -18.56 -26.33
CA GLY A 347 7.62 -18.29 -27.46
C GLY A 347 8.26 -17.61 -28.67
N LEU A 348 9.53 -17.24 -28.58
CA LEU A 348 10.32 -16.66 -29.65
C LEU A 348 11.34 -17.73 -30.16
N CYS A 349 10.86 -18.88 -30.64
CA CYS A 349 11.59 -19.56 -31.72
C CYS A 349 11.46 -18.64 -32.93
N ILE A 350 12.42 -17.80 -33.11
CA ILE A 350 12.64 -17.06 -34.34
C ILE A 350 12.95 -18.12 -35.39
N GLU A 351 12.07 -18.29 -36.37
CA GLU A 351 12.37 -18.86 -37.68
C GLU A 351 13.45 -18.02 -38.33
#